data_e72154a100c7db89c274b58500b9a400
#
_entry.id   e72154a100c7db89c274b58500b9a400
#
_cell.length_a   1.000
_cell.length_b   1.000
_cell.length_c   1.000
_cell.angle_alpha   90.00
_cell.angle_beta   90.00
_cell.angle_gamma   90.00
#
_symmetry.space_group_name_H-M   'P 1'
#
loop_
_entity.id
_entity.type
_entity.pdbx_description
1 polymer ?
#
loop_
_entity_poly.entity_id
_entity_poly.type
_entity_poly.pdbx_seq_one_letter_code
_entity_poly.pdbx_strand_id
1 'polypeptide(L)' 'SDDRFYLKCPYDEKDECKSLGGRWDNDARKWYVPKDVDRNLFKQWWPENAGSKSAVFSFN' A
#
# COMPACT_ATOMS: atom_id res chain seq x y z
N SER A 1 18.11 -6.15 2.98
CA SER A 1 18.37 -4.97 2.92
C SER A 1 17.66 -4.05 1.97
N ASP A 2 16.55 -4.44 1.45
CA ASP A 2 15.77 -3.56 0.66
C ASP A 2 14.94 -2.68 1.52
N ASP A 3 14.76 -1.48 1.09
CA ASP A 3 13.94 -0.55 1.82
C ASP A 3 12.52 -0.55 1.29
N ARG A 4 12.06 -1.71 0.93
CA ARG A 4 10.72 -1.83 0.41
C ARG A 4 9.69 -1.69 1.51
N PHE A 5 8.69 -0.89 1.23
CA PHE A 5 7.60 -0.73 2.16
C PHE A 5 6.37 -1.39 1.54
N TYR A 6 5.99 -2.53 2.06
CA TYR A 6 4.89 -3.29 1.47
C TYR A 6 3.53 -2.72 1.82
N LEU A 7 2.63 -2.78 0.85
CA LEU A 7 1.31 -2.20 0.99
C LEU A 7 0.25 -3.28 0.96
N LYS A 8 -0.95 -2.92 1.34
CA LYS A 8 -2.09 -3.82 1.23
C LYS A 8 -3.05 -3.27 0.19
N CYS A 9 -2.59 -3.21 -1.02
CA CYS A 9 -3.38 -2.68 -2.12
C CYS A 9 -4.23 -3.77 -2.72
N PRO A 10 -5.55 -3.60 -2.76
CA PRO A 10 -6.40 -4.61 -3.38
C PRO A 10 -6.22 -4.63 -4.89
N TYR A 11 -6.55 -5.76 -5.47
CA TYR A 11 -6.36 -5.92 -6.90
C TYR A 11 -7.11 -4.84 -7.68
N ASP A 12 -8.28 -4.44 -7.22
CA ASP A 12 -9.09 -3.45 -7.89
C ASP A 12 -8.42 -2.09 -7.97
N GLU A 13 -7.51 -1.83 -7.07
CA GLU A 13 -6.85 -0.54 -7.00
C GLU A 13 -5.41 -0.58 -7.47
N LYS A 14 -5.02 -1.68 -8.08
CA LYS A 14 -3.63 -1.84 -8.50
C LYS A 14 -3.18 -0.79 -9.51
N ASP A 15 -4.07 -0.39 -10.39
CA ASP A 15 -3.71 0.60 -11.38
C ASP A 15 -3.41 1.94 -10.76
N GLU A 16 -4.16 2.30 -9.75
CA GLU A 16 -3.94 3.53 -9.05
C GLU A 16 -2.60 3.49 -8.30
N CYS A 17 -2.33 2.39 -7.65
CA CYS A 17 -1.08 2.21 -6.95
C CYS A 17 0.10 2.33 -7.91
N LYS A 18 -0.03 1.72 -9.05
CA LYS A 18 1.01 1.74 -10.06
C LYS A 18 1.24 3.15 -10.58
N SER A 19 0.16 3.90 -10.78
CA SER A 19 0.25 5.27 -11.25
C SER A 19 1.02 6.16 -10.31
N LEU A 20 0.92 5.90 -9.03
CA LEU A 20 1.61 6.70 -8.03
C LEU A 20 3.07 6.31 -7.87
N GLY A 21 3.49 5.25 -8.51
CA GLY A 21 4.87 4.80 -8.41
C GLY A 21 5.08 3.50 -7.68
N GLY A 22 4.00 2.85 -7.26
CA GLY A 22 4.11 1.57 -6.59
C GLY A 22 4.58 0.50 -7.54
N ARG A 23 5.19 -0.54 -7.00
CA ARG A 23 5.68 -1.64 -7.79
C ARG A 23 5.20 -2.96 -7.25
N TRP A 24 5.14 -3.93 -8.12
CA TRP A 24 4.70 -5.27 -7.75
C TRP A 24 5.88 -6.16 -7.41
N ASP A 25 5.81 -6.81 -6.27
CA ASP A 25 6.83 -7.78 -5.88
C ASP A 25 6.27 -9.16 -6.13
N ASN A 26 6.76 -9.81 -7.16
CA ASN A 26 6.24 -11.10 -7.55
C ASN A 26 6.53 -12.19 -6.54
N ASP A 27 7.61 -12.07 -5.82
CA ASP A 27 7.96 -13.07 -4.80
C ASP A 27 7.06 -12.96 -3.58
N ALA A 28 6.84 -11.75 -3.12
CA ALA A 28 5.97 -11.53 -1.97
C ALA A 28 4.52 -11.44 -2.37
N ARG A 29 4.26 -11.22 -3.64
CA ARG A 29 2.92 -11.04 -4.17
C ARG A 29 2.23 -9.88 -3.49
N LYS A 30 2.95 -8.79 -3.40
CA LYS A 30 2.44 -7.57 -2.78
C LYS A 30 2.97 -6.38 -3.53
N TRP A 31 2.23 -5.29 -3.41
CA TRP A 31 2.70 -4.03 -3.92
C TRP A 31 3.61 -3.40 -2.87
N TYR A 32 4.58 -2.64 -3.32
CA TYR A 32 5.47 -1.97 -2.39
C TYR A 32 5.88 -0.61 -2.93
N VAL A 33 6.37 0.23 -2.03
CA VAL A 33 6.85 1.55 -2.40
C VAL A 33 8.37 1.48 -2.49
N PRO A 34 8.95 1.77 -3.67
CA PRO A 34 10.41 1.81 -3.79
C PRO A 34 10.97 2.93 -2.94
N LYS A 35 12.22 2.84 -2.60
CA LYS A 35 12.79 3.84 -1.72
C LYS A 35 12.85 5.24 -2.35
N ASP A 36 12.80 5.33 -3.67
CA ASP A 36 12.82 6.62 -4.35
C ASP A 36 11.47 7.31 -4.34
N VAL A 37 10.44 6.62 -3.95
CA VAL A 37 9.09 7.13 -4.03
C VAL A 37 8.58 7.47 -2.64
N ASP A 38 7.82 8.54 -2.55
CA ASP A 38 7.28 8.98 -1.28
C ASP A 38 6.18 8.03 -0.82
N ARG A 39 6.41 7.32 0.27
CA ARG A 39 5.44 6.35 0.76
C ARG A 39 4.17 7.01 1.28
N ASN A 40 4.21 8.29 1.56
CA ASN A 40 3.02 8.98 2.02
C ASN A 40 1.93 9.04 0.95
N LEU A 41 2.30 8.89 -0.30
CA LEU A 41 1.32 8.86 -1.38
C LEU A 41 0.45 7.62 -1.32
N PHE A 42 0.93 6.61 -0.57
CA PHE A 42 0.24 5.33 -0.50
C PHE A 42 -0.39 5.09 0.85
N LYS A 43 -0.64 6.13 1.58
CA LYS A 43 -1.11 6.03 2.95
C LYS A 43 -2.37 5.18 3.10
N GLN A 44 -3.25 5.27 2.14
CA GLN A 44 -4.49 4.52 2.21
C GLN A 44 -4.28 3.01 2.15
N TRP A 45 -3.13 2.58 1.66
CA TRP A 45 -2.85 1.15 1.56
C TRP A 45 -1.82 0.67 2.59
N TRP A 46 -1.45 1.52 3.51
CA TRP A 46 -0.53 1.12 4.56
C TRP A 46 -1.19 0.01 5.37
N PRO A 47 -0.41 -0.96 5.82
CA PRO A 47 -1.00 -2.09 6.57
C PRO A 47 -1.85 -1.66 7.74
N GLU A 48 -1.42 -0.67 8.47
CA GLU A 48 -2.17 -0.21 9.63
C GLU A 48 -3.43 0.51 9.22
N ASN A 49 -3.43 1.19 8.11
CA ASN A 49 -4.60 1.89 7.64
C ASN A 49 -5.59 0.97 6.96
N ALA A 50 -5.10 -0.06 6.32
CA ALA A 50 -5.97 -1.00 5.65
C ALA A 50 -6.91 -1.66 6.63
N GLY A 51 -6.45 -1.88 7.84
CA GLY A 51 -7.30 -2.47 8.85
C GLY A 51 -8.12 -1.46 9.59
N SER A 52 -7.69 -0.24 9.63
CA SER A 52 -8.36 0.76 10.44
C SER A 52 -9.64 1.28 9.83
N LYS A 53 -9.92 0.96 8.62
CA LYS A 53 -11.16 1.37 8.04
C LYS A 53 -12.34 0.87 8.84
N SER A 54 -12.28 -0.35 9.23
CA SER A 54 -13.35 -0.92 10.01
C SER A 54 -13.45 -0.28 11.36
N ALA A 55 -12.32 0.02 11.91
CA ALA A 55 -12.30 0.62 13.23
C ALA A 55 -12.95 1.98 13.23
N VAL A 56 -12.75 2.71 12.20
CA VAL A 56 -13.31 4.02 12.11
C VAL A 56 -14.82 3.98 12.15
N PHE A 57 -15.36 3.04 11.48
CA PHE A 57 -16.77 2.91 11.50
C PHE A 57 -17.28 2.54 12.84
N SER A 58 -16.59 1.64 13.47
CA SER A 58 -17.12 1.06 14.65
C SER A 58 -17.30 2.05 15.77
N PHE A 59 -16.55 3.15 15.74
CA PHE A 59 -16.74 4.01 16.85
C PHE A 59 -17.48 5.27 16.52
N ASN A 60 -18.06 5.28 15.39
CA ASN A 60 -18.98 6.31 15.10
C ASN A 60 -20.38 5.81 15.26
#